data_3c327206df825f2eea436480262fa985
#
_entry.id   3c327206df825f2eea436480262fa985
#
_cell.length_a   1.000
_cell.length_b   1.000
_cell.length_c   1.000
_cell.angle_alpha   90.00
_cell.angle_beta   90.00
_cell.angle_gamma   90.00
#
_symmetry.space_group_name_H-M   'P 1'
#
loop_
_entity.id
_entity.type
_entity.pdbx_description
1 polymer ?
#
loop_
_entity_poly.entity_id
_entity_poly.type
_entity_poly.pdbx_seq_one_letter_code
_entity_poly.pdbx_strand_id
1 'polypeptide(L)'
;MPVINVHPDDLRKMVGKDVTNEVLKNDLFTLGLEFDGEGDDGSFHLEFAPDRLDRLSIEGIALSLRYYYGFNRGVFVPRTNPPTWEIEVQSPVSSSRPKVSGAIVRGIQLNDSALRSIIQL
;
A
#
# COMPACT_ATOMS: atom_id res chain seq x y z
N MET A 1 13.60 8.01 8.51
CA MET A 1 12.53 7.92 7.48
C MET A 1 11.58 6.79 7.87
N PRO A 2 10.32 6.76 7.44
CA PRO A 2 9.45 5.63 7.77
C PRO A 2 9.99 4.34 7.17
N VAL A 3 9.91 3.26 7.93
CA VAL A 3 10.33 1.91 7.52
C VAL A 3 9.10 1.01 7.52
N ILE A 4 8.95 0.23 6.48
CA ILE A 4 7.89 -0.77 6.37
C ILE A 4 8.49 -2.16 6.15
N ASN A 5 7.79 -3.18 6.65
CA ASN A 5 8.19 -4.56 6.51
C ASN A 5 7.37 -5.22 5.40
N VAL A 6 8.04 -5.79 4.41
CA VAL A 6 7.41 -6.38 3.23
C VAL A 6 7.98 -7.79 2.98
N HIS A 7 7.11 -8.79 2.93
CA HIS A 7 7.53 -10.12 2.50
C HIS A 7 7.72 -10.17 0.98
N PRO A 8 8.93 -10.50 0.49
CA PRO A 8 9.23 -10.51 -0.93
C PRO A 8 8.35 -11.48 -1.74
N ASP A 9 7.96 -12.61 -1.15
CA ASP A 9 7.10 -13.59 -1.81
C ASP A 9 5.67 -13.07 -2.00
N ASP A 10 5.13 -12.37 -1.01
CA ASP A 10 3.81 -11.75 -1.13
C ASP A 10 3.83 -10.61 -2.16
N LEU A 11 4.92 -9.84 -2.16
CA LEU A 11 5.10 -8.78 -3.15
C LEU A 11 5.15 -9.35 -4.58
N ARG A 12 5.91 -10.44 -4.82
CA ARG A 12 5.96 -11.14 -6.12
C ARG A 12 4.58 -11.62 -6.56
N LYS A 13 3.83 -12.24 -5.65
CA LYS A 13 2.46 -12.71 -5.94
C LYS A 13 1.55 -11.56 -6.36
N MET A 14 1.58 -10.42 -5.64
CA MET A 14 0.75 -9.25 -5.96
C MET A 14 1.16 -8.58 -7.26
N VAL A 15 2.45 -8.52 -7.54
CA VAL A 15 2.99 -7.97 -8.79
C VAL A 15 2.68 -8.90 -9.97
N GLY A 16 2.69 -10.21 -9.75
CA GLY A 16 2.53 -11.22 -10.79
C GLY A 16 3.81 -11.43 -11.62
N LYS A 17 4.98 -11.23 -11.00
CA LYS A 17 6.28 -11.43 -11.65
C LYS A 17 7.23 -12.13 -10.68
N ASP A 18 7.78 -13.25 -11.13
CA ASP A 18 8.81 -13.97 -10.39
C ASP A 18 10.19 -13.43 -10.75
N VAL A 19 10.85 -12.81 -9.77
CA VAL A 19 12.19 -12.25 -9.88
C VAL A 19 13.00 -12.60 -8.63
N THR A 20 14.31 -12.65 -8.75
CA THR A 20 15.19 -12.89 -7.59
C THR A 20 15.11 -11.74 -6.59
N ASN A 21 15.52 -11.99 -5.33
CA ASN A 21 15.58 -10.95 -4.30
C ASN A 21 16.50 -9.79 -4.71
N GLU A 22 17.59 -10.09 -5.38
CA GLU A 22 18.53 -9.07 -5.86
C GLU A 22 17.89 -8.14 -6.90
N VAL A 23 17.20 -8.70 -7.89
CA VAL A 23 16.47 -7.91 -8.90
C VAL A 23 15.36 -7.11 -8.23
N LEU A 24 14.61 -7.71 -7.30
CA LEU A 24 13.53 -7.03 -6.61
C LEU A 24 14.06 -5.85 -5.78
N LYS A 25 15.16 -6.01 -5.02
CA LYS A 25 15.79 -4.93 -4.26
C LYS A 25 16.26 -3.78 -5.16
N ASN A 26 16.83 -4.09 -6.32
CA ASN A 26 17.26 -3.08 -7.29
C ASN A 26 16.07 -2.33 -7.91
N ASP A 27 14.98 -3.03 -8.23
CA ASP A 27 13.78 -2.42 -8.80
C ASP A 27 13.07 -1.54 -7.73
N LEU A 28 13.03 -1.97 -6.48
CA LEU A 28 12.53 -1.18 -5.35
C LEU A 28 13.36 0.10 -5.16
N PHE A 29 14.69 -0.01 -5.19
CA PHE A 29 15.59 1.14 -5.13
C PHE A 29 15.32 2.15 -6.26
N THR A 30 15.10 1.66 -7.47
CA THR A 30 14.73 2.50 -8.63
C THR A 30 13.42 3.27 -8.40
N LEU A 31 12.51 2.73 -7.59
CA LEU A 31 11.28 3.40 -7.17
C LEU A 31 11.45 4.32 -5.96
N GLY A 32 12.66 4.45 -5.42
CA GLY A 32 12.95 5.27 -4.24
C GLY A 32 12.62 4.59 -2.90
N LEU A 33 12.64 3.25 -2.87
CA LEU A 33 12.51 2.46 -1.65
C LEU A 33 13.88 1.83 -1.35
N GLU A 34 14.52 2.27 -0.30
CA GLU A 34 15.84 1.79 0.07
C GLU A 34 15.73 0.53 0.94
N PHE A 35 16.53 -0.47 0.64
CA PHE A 35 16.63 -1.67 1.46
C PHE A 35 17.50 -1.39 2.66
N ASP A 36 16.92 -1.39 3.86
CA ASP A 36 17.59 -1.11 5.14
C ASP A 36 18.00 -2.37 5.90
N GLY A 37 17.45 -3.51 5.53
CA GLY A 37 17.75 -4.78 6.19
C GLY A 37 16.74 -5.86 5.91
N GLU A 38 16.95 -7.00 6.58
CA GLU A 38 16.09 -8.18 6.48
C GLU A 38 15.70 -8.65 7.88
N GLY A 39 14.42 -8.89 8.08
CA GLY A 39 13.91 -9.45 9.33
C GLY A 39 14.22 -10.93 9.48
N ASP A 40 14.13 -11.44 10.70
CA ASP A 40 14.32 -12.86 11.02
C ASP A 40 13.32 -13.79 10.27
N ASP A 41 12.20 -13.22 9.84
CA ASP A 41 11.16 -13.88 9.05
C ASP A 41 11.38 -13.77 7.53
N GLY A 42 12.50 -13.20 7.09
CA GLY A 42 12.83 -12.97 5.68
C GLY A 42 12.09 -11.78 5.06
N SER A 43 11.43 -10.94 5.86
CA SER A 43 10.82 -9.70 5.38
C SER A 43 11.90 -8.67 5.05
N PHE A 44 11.68 -7.87 4.02
CA PHE A 44 12.50 -6.70 3.70
C PHE A 44 12.08 -5.52 4.54
N HIS A 45 13.03 -4.88 5.18
CA HIS A 45 12.86 -3.56 5.77
C HIS A 45 13.14 -2.53 4.68
N LEU A 46 12.11 -1.78 4.30
CA LEU A 46 12.19 -0.79 3.25
C LEU A 46 12.00 0.60 3.84
N GLU A 47 12.99 1.45 3.63
CA GLU A 47 12.94 2.85 3.98
C GLU A 47 12.55 3.68 2.75
N PHE A 48 11.73 4.73 2.93
CA PHE A 48 11.32 5.57 1.83
C PHE A 48 11.05 7.02 2.24
N ALA A 49 11.14 7.90 1.26
CA ALA A 49 10.83 9.30 1.45
C ALA A 49 9.32 9.51 1.66
N PRO A 50 8.88 10.38 2.60
CA PRO A 50 7.48 10.54 2.99
C PRO A 50 6.60 11.29 1.96
N ASP A 51 7.07 11.44 0.74
CA ASP A 51 6.37 12.08 -0.38
C ASP A 51 5.35 11.16 -1.09
N ARG A 52 5.44 9.86 -0.87
CA ARG A 52 4.61 8.83 -1.50
C ARG A 52 3.90 7.96 -0.47
N LEU A 53 2.91 8.55 0.21
CA LEU A 53 2.10 7.87 1.23
C LEU A 53 1.37 6.62 0.71
N ASP A 54 1.09 6.56 -0.59
CA ASP A 54 0.54 5.40 -1.27
C ASP A 54 1.45 4.15 -1.22
N ARG A 55 2.72 4.31 -0.88
CA ARG A 55 3.70 3.21 -0.74
C ARG A 55 3.92 2.75 0.70
N LEU A 56 3.12 3.23 1.65
CA LEU A 56 3.13 2.75 3.04
C LEU A 56 2.59 1.33 3.20
N SER A 57 2.09 0.72 2.14
CA SER A 57 1.57 -0.64 2.13
C SER A 57 2.18 -1.48 1.03
N ILE A 58 2.21 -2.79 1.22
CA ILE A 58 2.68 -3.74 0.21
C ILE A 58 1.86 -3.63 -1.09
N GLU A 59 0.56 -3.33 -0.99
CA GLU A 59 -0.34 -3.15 -2.13
C GLU A 59 0.06 -1.94 -2.97
N GLY A 60 0.39 -0.82 -2.34
CA GLY A 60 0.83 0.39 -3.04
C GLY A 60 2.20 0.22 -3.70
N ILE A 61 3.12 -0.52 -3.06
CA ILE A 61 4.40 -0.89 -3.66
C ILE A 61 4.18 -1.83 -4.84
N ALA A 62 3.34 -2.86 -4.68
CA ALA A 62 3.02 -3.79 -5.76
C ALA A 62 2.41 -3.08 -6.96
N LEU A 63 1.49 -2.14 -6.72
CA LEU A 63 0.91 -1.31 -7.78
C LEU A 63 1.97 -0.49 -8.51
N SER A 64 2.91 0.14 -7.78
CA SER A 64 4.01 0.90 -8.36
C SER A 64 4.91 0.01 -9.23
N LEU A 65 5.26 -1.18 -8.76
CA LEU A 65 6.04 -2.15 -9.54
C LEU A 65 5.28 -2.63 -10.78
N ARG A 66 3.97 -2.84 -10.70
CA ARG A 66 3.15 -3.22 -11.87
C ARG A 66 3.16 -2.15 -12.95
N TYR A 67 3.15 -0.86 -12.58
CA TYR A 67 3.34 0.23 -13.53
C TYR A 67 4.77 0.25 -14.08
N TYR A 68 5.77 0.08 -13.23
CA TYR A 68 7.18 0.03 -13.62
C TYR A 68 7.46 -1.10 -14.63
N TYR A 69 6.89 -2.26 -14.42
CA TYR A 69 7.00 -3.39 -15.36
C TYR A 69 6.09 -3.31 -16.59
N GLY A 70 5.26 -2.28 -16.70
CA GLY A 70 4.36 -2.09 -17.83
C GLY A 70 3.13 -2.99 -17.83
N PHE A 71 2.82 -3.67 -16.72
CA PHE A 71 1.60 -4.49 -16.60
C PHE A 71 0.35 -3.63 -16.45
N ASN A 72 0.47 -2.45 -15.86
CA ASN A 72 -0.58 -1.46 -15.79
C ASN A 72 -0.23 -0.25 -16.66
N ARG A 73 -1.24 0.37 -17.27
CA ARG A 73 -1.09 1.57 -18.09
C ARG A 73 -2.21 2.57 -17.80
N GLY A 74 -1.90 3.84 -17.96
CA GLY A 74 -2.85 4.93 -17.71
C GLY A 74 -3.11 5.17 -16.23
N VAL A 75 -4.09 6.02 -15.95
CA VAL A 75 -4.49 6.38 -14.57
C VAL A 75 -5.53 5.40 -14.08
N PHE A 76 -5.35 4.94 -12.84
CA PHE A 76 -6.39 4.13 -12.18
C PHE A 76 -7.64 4.98 -11.95
N VAL A 77 -8.75 4.56 -12.51
CA VAL A 77 -10.06 5.20 -12.29
C VAL A 77 -10.90 4.24 -11.44
N PRO A 78 -11.17 4.59 -10.17
CA PRO A 78 -11.98 3.76 -9.30
C PRO A 78 -13.42 3.68 -9.82
N ARG A 79 -14.00 2.50 -9.75
CA ARG A 79 -15.45 2.36 -9.97
C ARG A 79 -16.16 2.78 -8.70
N THR A 80 -17.11 3.69 -8.82
CA THR A 80 -17.94 4.15 -7.71
C THR A 80 -19.36 3.63 -7.88
N ASN A 81 -20.00 3.30 -6.77
CA ASN A 81 -21.42 2.96 -6.70
C ASN A 81 -22.16 4.09 -5.97
N PRO A 82 -23.48 4.21 -6.16
CA PRO A 82 -24.27 5.13 -5.34
C PRO A 82 -24.06 4.82 -3.84
N PRO A 83 -23.95 5.86 -2.99
CA PRO A 83 -23.73 5.65 -1.56
C PRO A 83 -24.96 4.97 -0.94
N THR A 84 -24.72 3.98 -0.09
CA THR A 84 -25.75 3.30 0.70
C THR A 84 -25.64 3.61 2.19
N TRP A 85 -24.64 4.41 2.57
CA TRP A 85 -24.36 4.81 3.93
C TRP A 85 -24.03 6.28 3.96
N GLU A 86 -24.39 6.94 5.06
CA GLU A 86 -24.12 8.35 5.30
C GLU A 86 -23.27 8.50 6.55
N ILE A 87 -22.40 9.50 6.55
CA ILE A 87 -21.65 9.94 7.74
C ILE A 87 -22.32 11.23 8.20
N GLU A 88 -22.99 11.19 9.34
CA GLU A 88 -23.56 12.38 9.96
C GLU A 88 -22.52 13.06 10.83
N VAL A 89 -22.18 14.30 10.48
CA VAL A 89 -21.27 15.14 11.27
C VAL A 89 -22.10 16.04 12.17
N GLN A 90 -22.05 15.79 13.49
CA GLN A 90 -22.80 16.59 14.45
C GLN A 90 -22.16 17.97 14.66
N SER A 91 -22.99 19.00 14.88
CA SER A 91 -22.57 20.40 14.97
C SER A 91 -21.45 20.70 15.99
N PRO A 92 -21.33 20.03 17.17
CA PRO A 92 -20.24 20.30 18.12
C PRO A 92 -18.83 20.01 17.58
N VAL A 93 -18.69 19.10 16.60
CA VAL A 93 -17.38 18.76 16.00
C VAL A 93 -17.01 19.63 14.81
N SER A 94 -17.95 20.39 14.24
CA SER A 94 -17.73 21.18 13.04
C SER A 94 -16.73 22.32 13.23
N SER A 95 -16.55 22.82 14.45
CA SER A 95 -15.58 23.86 14.76
C SER A 95 -14.12 23.37 14.77
N SER A 96 -13.91 22.12 15.17
CA SER A 96 -12.56 21.51 15.27
C SER A 96 -12.24 20.60 14.10
N ARG A 97 -13.24 19.93 13.52
CA ARG A 97 -13.09 19.01 12.38
C ARG A 97 -14.23 19.19 11.37
N PRO A 98 -14.20 20.28 10.58
CA PRO A 98 -15.31 20.64 9.68
C PRO A 98 -15.46 19.72 8.46
N LYS A 99 -14.46 18.90 8.19
CA LYS A 99 -14.47 17.99 7.04
C LYS A 99 -14.08 16.59 7.47
N VAL A 100 -14.81 15.60 6.98
CA VAL A 100 -14.51 14.17 7.13
C VAL A 100 -14.76 13.48 5.81
N SER A 101 -13.94 12.48 5.50
CA SER A 101 -14.19 11.54 4.43
C SER A 101 -14.05 10.12 4.97
N GLY A 102 -14.84 9.21 4.44
CA GLY A 102 -14.79 7.82 4.84
C GLY A 102 -15.20 6.91 3.70
N ALA A 103 -14.87 5.65 3.82
CA ALA A 103 -15.26 4.61 2.86
C ALA A 103 -15.62 3.33 3.61
N ILE A 104 -16.58 2.58 3.07
CA ILE A 104 -16.92 1.26 3.55
C ILE A 104 -16.55 0.26 2.46
N VAL A 105 -15.69 -0.67 2.80
CA VAL A 105 -15.28 -1.76 1.90
C VAL A 105 -15.91 -3.06 2.40
N ARG A 106 -16.59 -3.78 1.50
CA ARG A 106 -17.30 -5.02 1.83
C ARG A 106 -16.74 -6.19 1.04
N GLY A 107 -16.95 -7.40 1.56
CA GLY A 107 -16.52 -8.62 0.90
C GLY A 107 -15.01 -8.87 0.94
N ILE A 108 -14.30 -8.23 1.87
CA ILE A 108 -12.87 -8.45 2.06
C ILE A 108 -12.67 -9.75 2.83
N GLN A 109 -11.74 -10.58 2.35
CA GLN A 109 -11.19 -11.68 3.13
C GLN A 109 -9.88 -11.20 3.76
N LEU A 110 -9.90 -11.01 5.08
CA LEU A 110 -8.72 -10.62 5.83
C LEU A 110 -7.92 -11.87 6.17
N ASN A 111 -6.70 -11.93 5.67
CA ASN A 111 -5.65 -12.85 6.10
C ASN A 111 -4.58 -12.08 6.90
N ASP A 112 -3.61 -12.79 7.46
CA ASP A 112 -2.55 -12.18 8.28
C ASP A 112 -1.75 -11.12 7.52
N SER A 113 -1.48 -11.32 6.24
CA SER A 113 -0.77 -10.34 5.41
C SER A 113 -1.59 -9.05 5.23
N ALA A 114 -2.89 -9.18 4.93
CA ALA A 114 -3.79 -8.02 4.81
C ALA A 114 -3.96 -7.26 6.13
N LEU A 115 -4.04 -7.98 7.27
CA LEU A 115 -4.12 -7.36 8.59
C LEU A 115 -2.83 -6.59 8.92
N ARG A 116 -1.67 -7.16 8.66
CA ARG A 116 -0.38 -6.47 8.85
C ARG A 116 -0.30 -5.21 8.00
N SER A 117 -0.71 -5.27 6.73
CA SER A 117 -0.73 -4.12 5.84
C SER A 117 -1.62 -2.99 6.36
N ILE A 118 -2.83 -3.30 6.85
CA ILE A 118 -3.75 -2.31 7.42
C ILE A 118 -3.19 -1.68 8.70
N ILE A 119 -2.47 -2.46 9.53
CA ILE A 119 -1.89 -1.95 10.78
C ILE A 119 -0.66 -1.05 10.52
N GLN A 120 0.06 -1.28 9.42
CA GLN A 120 1.23 -0.46 9.04
C GLN A 120 0.83 0.94 8.51
N LEU A 121 -0.38 1.10 8.03
CA LEU A 121 -0.92 2.38 7.57
C LEU A 121 -1.30 3.27 8.76
#